data_3f6e0be7ca8090f8c2488066761948fc
#
_entry.id   3f6e0be7ca8090f8c2488066761948fc
#
_cell.length_a   1.000
_cell.length_b   1.000
_cell.length_c   1.000
_cell.angle_alpha   90.00
_cell.angle_beta   90.00
_cell.angle_gamma   90.00
#
_symmetry.space_group_name_H-M   'P 1'
#
loop_
_entity.id
_entity.type
_entity.pdbx_description
1 polymer ?
#
loop_
_entity_poly.entity_id
_entity_poly.type
_entity_poly.pdbx_seq_one_letter_code
_entity_poly.pdbx_strand_id
1 'polypeptide(L)'
;MYNFVTNREYTGKNVDILMASGKGEEFAGFHQGKKFFGVKGTDLKGMKAAASVQFIVRTKNADGDEKKSIRYKAVFAKSDFENAIAKNRVLNPDRKVETISE
;
A
#
# COMPACT_ATOMS: atom_id res chain seq x y z
N MET A 1 -4.49 -8.76 -10.80
CA MET A 1 -4.10 -7.74 -9.81
C MET A 1 -3.58 -8.40 -8.56
N TYR A 2 -2.45 -8.01 -8.10
CA TYR A 2 -1.79 -8.69 -7.01
C TYR A 2 -1.03 -7.72 -6.09
N ASN A 3 -0.79 -8.19 -4.86
CA ASN A 3 0.05 -7.47 -3.91
C ASN A 3 1.51 -7.78 -4.24
N PHE A 4 2.27 -6.76 -4.61
CA PHE A 4 3.66 -6.96 -5.08
C PHE A 4 4.63 -7.31 -3.94
N VAL A 5 4.21 -7.17 -2.69
CA VAL A 5 5.03 -7.56 -1.53
C VAL A 5 4.83 -9.03 -1.18
N THR A 6 3.58 -9.47 -1.16
CA THR A 6 3.21 -10.84 -0.78
C THR A 6 3.05 -11.79 -1.96
N ASN A 7 2.94 -11.25 -3.17
CA ASN A 7 2.64 -11.97 -4.41
C ASN A 7 1.26 -12.66 -4.41
N ARG A 8 0.37 -12.23 -3.52
CA ARG A 8 -1.00 -12.76 -3.49
C ARG A 8 -1.89 -11.97 -4.44
N GLU A 9 -2.72 -12.70 -5.17
CA GLU A 9 -3.70 -12.06 -6.05
C GLU A 9 -4.89 -11.55 -5.25
N TYR A 10 -5.40 -10.41 -5.69
CA TYR A 10 -6.68 -9.91 -5.19
C TYR A 10 -7.81 -10.66 -5.89
N THR A 11 -8.90 -10.89 -5.19
CA THR A 11 -10.04 -11.66 -5.68
C THR A 11 -11.37 -10.95 -5.41
N GLY A 12 -12.41 -11.36 -6.13
CA GLY A 12 -13.77 -10.88 -5.93
C GLY A 12 -13.91 -9.39 -6.21
N LYS A 13 -14.65 -8.70 -5.34
CA LYS A 13 -14.91 -7.27 -5.49
C LYS A 13 -13.66 -6.41 -5.48
N ASN A 14 -12.60 -6.88 -4.83
CA ASN A 14 -11.35 -6.12 -4.77
C ASN A 14 -10.72 -5.95 -6.15
N VAL A 15 -10.87 -6.93 -7.02
CA VAL A 15 -10.39 -6.82 -8.41
C VAL A 15 -11.09 -5.66 -9.11
N ASP A 16 -12.41 -5.58 -8.98
CA ASP A 16 -13.19 -4.52 -9.62
C ASP A 16 -12.81 -3.14 -9.05
N ILE A 17 -12.64 -3.06 -7.75
CA ILE A 17 -12.24 -1.83 -7.06
C ILE A 17 -10.88 -1.35 -7.60
N LEU A 18 -9.92 -2.27 -7.70
CA LEU A 18 -8.57 -1.93 -8.16
C LEU A 18 -8.55 -1.61 -9.65
N MET A 19 -9.33 -2.30 -10.46
CA MET A 19 -9.47 -1.97 -11.88
C MET A 19 -10.02 -0.57 -12.07
N ALA A 20 -11.00 -0.19 -11.27
CA ALA A 20 -11.59 1.15 -11.34
C ALA A 20 -10.61 2.26 -11.00
N SER A 21 -9.55 1.96 -10.24
CA SER A 21 -8.53 2.96 -9.91
C SER A 21 -7.69 3.37 -11.13
N GLY A 22 -7.58 2.52 -12.13
CA GLY A 22 -6.76 2.78 -13.31
C GLY A 22 -5.27 2.85 -13.04
N LYS A 23 -4.79 2.31 -11.92
CA LYS A 23 -3.41 2.46 -11.46
C LYS A 23 -2.53 1.23 -11.74
N GLY A 24 -2.94 0.36 -12.63
CA GLY A 24 -2.15 -0.83 -13.00
C GLY A 24 -2.58 -2.07 -12.24
N GLU A 25 -1.66 -2.98 -12.04
CA GLU A 25 -1.97 -4.31 -11.49
C GLU A 25 -1.27 -4.63 -10.17
N GLU A 26 -0.33 -3.79 -9.75
CA GLU A 26 0.50 -4.03 -8.57
C GLU A 26 0.16 -3.05 -7.46
N PHE A 27 -0.21 -3.58 -6.30
CA PHE A 27 -0.65 -2.78 -5.15
C PHE A 27 -0.08 -3.35 -3.85
N ALA A 28 -0.03 -2.51 -2.83
CA ALA A 28 0.33 -2.93 -1.47
C ALA A 28 -0.19 -1.92 -0.45
N GLY A 29 -0.29 -2.34 0.80
CA GLY A 29 -0.55 -1.42 1.90
C GLY A 29 0.63 -0.49 2.13
N PHE A 30 0.41 0.60 2.84
CA PHE A 30 1.44 1.62 3.08
C PHE A 30 2.69 1.03 3.74
N HIS A 31 2.51 0.32 4.85
CA HIS A 31 3.63 -0.26 5.58
C HIS A 31 4.33 -1.37 4.80
N GLN A 32 3.57 -2.14 4.05
CA GLN A 32 4.13 -3.19 3.19
C GLN A 32 5.05 -2.60 2.12
N GLY A 33 4.56 -1.59 1.41
CA GLY A 33 5.34 -0.93 0.38
C GLY A 33 6.54 -0.20 0.93
N LYS A 34 6.37 0.48 2.06
CA LYS A 34 7.46 1.17 2.75
C LYS A 34 8.61 0.21 3.09
N LYS A 35 8.27 -0.93 3.62
CA LYS A 35 9.25 -1.97 3.96
C LYS A 35 9.89 -2.58 2.71
N PHE A 36 9.09 -2.83 1.70
CA PHE A 36 9.56 -3.39 0.43
C PHE A 36 10.62 -2.51 -0.22
N PHE A 37 10.36 -1.20 -0.29
CA PHE A 37 11.29 -0.24 -0.88
C PHE A 37 12.41 0.20 0.07
N GLY A 38 12.31 -0.16 1.35
CA GLY A 38 13.32 0.22 2.34
C GLY A 38 13.41 1.73 2.57
N VAL A 39 12.27 2.41 2.55
CA VAL A 39 12.20 3.87 2.66
C VAL A 39 11.49 4.29 3.94
N LYS A 40 11.62 5.56 4.29
CA LYS A 40 10.94 6.17 5.44
C LYS A 40 9.59 6.74 5.01
N GLY A 41 8.69 6.96 5.98
CA GLY A 41 7.40 7.58 5.70
C GLY A 41 7.51 8.95 5.04
N THR A 42 8.56 9.71 5.36
CA THR A 42 8.82 11.01 4.75
C THR A 42 9.12 10.91 3.25
N ASP A 43 9.65 9.79 2.78
CA ASP A 43 9.90 9.55 1.36
C ASP A 43 8.61 9.33 0.58
N LEU A 44 7.53 9.02 1.27
CA LEU A 44 6.22 8.76 0.68
C LEU A 44 5.22 9.89 0.91
N LYS A 45 5.70 11.03 1.38
CA LYS A 45 4.84 12.20 1.65
C LYS A 45 4.10 12.63 0.38
N GLY A 46 2.80 12.84 0.51
CA GLY A 46 1.96 13.28 -0.60
C GLY A 46 1.40 12.13 -1.44
N MET A 47 1.82 10.89 -1.18
CA MET A 47 1.27 9.73 -1.88
C MET A 47 -0.18 9.50 -1.47
N LYS A 48 -1.04 9.25 -2.45
CA LYS A 48 -2.46 8.99 -2.21
C LYS A 48 -2.80 7.54 -2.46
N ALA A 49 -3.75 7.02 -1.67
CA ALA A 49 -4.25 5.67 -1.87
C ALA A 49 -4.91 5.53 -3.25
N ALA A 50 -4.63 4.42 -3.92
CA ALA A 50 -5.27 4.10 -5.19
C ALA A 50 -6.71 3.67 -4.97
N ALA A 51 -6.95 2.88 -3.91
CA ALA A 51 -8.26 2.34 -3.58
C ALA A 51 -8.27 1.81 -2.15
N SER A 52 -9.48 1.47 -1.67
CA SER A 52 -9.65 0.76 -0.41
C SER A 52 -10.21 -0.63 -0.73
N VAL A 53 -9.47 -1.66 -0.40
CA VAL A 53 -9.91 -3.04 -0.60
C VAL A 53 -10.64 -3.53 0.63
N GLN A 54 -11.53 -4.50 0.43
CA GLN A 54 -12.34 -5.08 1.48
C GLN A 54 -11.73 -6.41 1.95
N PHE A 55 -11.82 -6.66 3.24
CA PHE A 55 -11.49 -7.97 3.79
C PHE A 55 -12.43 -8.30 4.93
N ILE A 56 -12.60 -9.59 5.17
CA ILE A 56 -13.51 -10.09 6.20
C ILE A 56 -12.69 -10.46 7.42
N VAL A 57 -13.07 -9.88 8.56
CA VAL A 57 -12.51 -10.24 9.86
C VAL A 57 -13.54 -11.12 10.57
N ARG A 58 -13.11 -12.28 11.02
CA ARG A 58 -13.94 -13.20 11.79
C ARG A 58 -13.49 -13.17 13.23
N THR A 59 -14.40 -12.86 14.13
CA THR A 59 -14.14 -12.84 15.57
C THR A 59 -15.12 -13.75 16.29
N LYS A 60 -14.64 -14.44 17.31
CA LYS A 60 -15.50 -15.19 18.22
C LYS A 60 -15.63 -14.40 19.52
N ASN A 61 -16.88 -14.26 20.00
CA ASN A 61 -17.12 -13.67 21.29
C ASN A 61 -16.97 -14.72 22.41
N ALA A 62 -17.18 -14.29 23.66
CA ALA A 62 -17.07 -15.17 24.83
C ALA A 62 -18.08 -16.33 24.81
N ASP A 63 -19.19 -16.17 24.13
CA ASP A 63 -20.24 -17.18 24.01
C ASP A 63 -19.97 -18.18 22.87
N GLY A 64 -18.89 -18.01 22.14
CA GLY A 64 -18.54 -18.86 21.02
C GLY A 64 -19.22 -18.48 19.71
N ASP A 65 -19.99 -17.41 19.68
CA ASP A 65 -20.63 -16.92 18.48
C ASP A 65 -19.61 -16.23 17.56
N GLU A 66 -19.66 -16.57 16.29
CA GLU A 66 -18.78 -16.00 15.29
C GLU A 66 -19.42 -14.78 14.66
N LYS A 67 -18.71 -13.65 14.70
CA LYS A 67 -19.11 -12.44 13.99
C LYS A 67 -18.20 -12.22 12.79
N LYS A 68 -18.81 -11.85 11.69
CA LYS A 68 -18.09 -11.42 10.49
C LYS A 68 -18.24 -9.92 10.34
N SER A 69 -17.11 -9.24 10.19
CA SER A 69 -17.10 -7.79 9.96
C SER A 69 -16.35 -7.50 8.67
N ILE A 70 -16.88 -6.57 7.88
CA ILE A 70 -16.19 -6.08 6.70
C ILE A 70 -15.31 -4.93 7.12
N ARG A 71 -14.02 -5.02 6.80
CA ARG A 71 -13.04 -3.97 7.04
C ARG A 71 -12.47 -3.49 5.72
N TYR A 72 -11.97 -2.28 5.71
CA TYR A 72 -11.37 -1.67 4.53
C TYR A 72 -9.92 -1.35 4.82
N LYS A 73 -9.08 -1.55 3.82
CA LYS A 73 -7.67 -1.24 3.92
C LYS A 73 -7.26 -0.44 2.69
N ALA A 74 -6.62 0.70 2.91
CA ALA A 74 -6.08 1.49 1.82
C ALA A 74 -4.89 0.76 1.19
N VAL A 75 -4.88 0.70 -0.13
CA VAL A 75 -3.75 0.16 -0.89
C VAL A 75 -3.25 1.21 -1.87
N PHE A 76 -1.98 1.12 -2.19
CA PHE A 76 -1.28 2.09 -3.02
C PHE A 76 -0.66 1.37 -4.21
N ALA A 77 -0.68 2.01 -5.36
CA ALA A 77 -0.08 1.43 -6.54
C ALA A 77 1.45 1.47 -6.43
N LYS A 78 2.10 0.45 -6.96
CA LYS A 78 3.57 0.38 -6.96
C LYS A 78 4.19 1.59 -7.65
N SER A 79 3.60 2.03 -8.76
CA SER A 79 4.05 3.22 -9.48
C SER A 79 3.98 4.49 -8.64
N ASP A 80 2.97 4.60 -7.78
CA ASP A 80 2.84 5.76 -6.89
C ASP A 80 3.93 5.76 -5.82
N PHE A 81 4.30 4.58 -5.30
CA PHE A 81 5.46 4.48 -4.40
C PHE A 81 6.74 4.95 -5.09
N GLU A 82 6.99 4.47 -6.28
CA GLU A 82 8.17 4.83 -7.05
C GLU A 82 8.23 6.32 -7.35
N ASN A 83 7.11 6.89 -7.78
CA ASN A 83 7.01 8.31 -8.08
C ASN A 83 7.18 9.19 -6.83
N ALA A 84 6.58 8.80 -5.71
CA ALA A 84 6.71 9.53 -4.46
C ALA A 84 8.15 9.53 -3.95
N ILE A 85 8.81 8.40 -4.01
CA ILE A 85 10.21 8.27 -3.60
C ILE A 85 11.10 9.18 -4.45
N ALA A 86 10.94 9.13 -5.77
CA ALA A 86 11.72 9.95 -6.68
C ALA A 86 11.48 11.44 -6.42
N LYS A 87 10.22 11.83 -6.28
CA LYS A 87 9.84 13.23 -6.04
C LYS A 87 10.41 13.75 -4.72
N ASN A 88 10.26 13.00 -3.64
CA ASN A 88 10.68 13.44 -2.31
C ASN A 88 12.21 13.50 -2.20
N ARG A 89 12.91 12.63 -2.87
CA ARG A 89 14.37 12.66 -2.89
C ARG A 89 14.90 13.88 -3.64
N VAL A 90 14.21 14.27 -4.70
CA VAL A 90 14.55 15.50 -5.45
C VAL A 90 14.27 16.74 -4.60
N LEU A 91 13.14 16.76 -3.88
CA LEU A 91 12.73 17.89 -3.05
C LEU A 91 13.54 18.03 -1.76
N ASN A 92 14.28 17.01 -1.37
CA ASN A 92 15.07 17.00 -0.14
C ASN A 92 16.54 16.76 -0.45
N PRO A 93 17.24 17.78 -1.01
CA PRO A 93 18.63 17.62 -1.40
C PRO A 93 19.57 17.27 -0.25
N ASP A 94 19.23 17.67 0.99
CA ASP A 94 20.04 17.33 2.16
C ASP A 94 20.14 15.84 2.37
N ARG A 95 19.05 15.12 2.14
CA ARG A 95 19.03 13.66 2.25
C ARG A 95 19.90 13.03 1.17
N LYS A 96 19.87 13.59 -0.01
CA LYS A 96 20.70 13.15 -1.12
C LYS A 96 22.17 13.37 -0.84
N VAL A 97 22.50 14.50 -0.24
CA VAL A 97 23.87 14.83 0.17
C VAL A 97 24.37 13.84 1.21
N GLU A 98 23.56 13.52 2.20
CA GLU A 98 23.90 12.53 3.23
C GLU A 98 24.22 11.17 2.61
N THR A 99 23.46 10.78 1.60
CA THR A 99 23.68 9.52 0.91
C THR A 99 25.00 9.51 0.16
N ILE A 100 25.35 10.66 -0.43
CA ILE A 100 26.57 10.81 -1.22
C ILE A 100 27.82 10.92 -0.35
N SER A 101 27.68 11.49 0.83
CA SER A 101 28.81 11.75 1.71
C SER A 101 29.48 10.49 2.25
N GLU A 102 28.90 9.38 2.01
CA GLU A 102 29.54 8.12 2.32
C GLU A 102 30.74 7.91 1.42
#